data_1c0f753ad2fa56c2198aa6a6f2f10115
#
_entry.id   1c0f753ad2fa56c2198aa6a6f2f10115
#
_cell.length_a   1.000
_cell.length_b   1.000
_cell.length_c   1.000
_cell.angle_alpha   90.00
_cell.angle_beta   90.00
_cell.angle_gamma   90.00
#
_symmetry.space_group_name_H-M   'P 1'
#
loop_
_entity.id
_entity.type
_entity.pdbx_description
1 polymer ?
#
loop_
_entity_poly.entity_id
_entity_poly.type
_entity_poly.pdbx_seq_one_letter_code
_entity_poly.pdbx_strand_id
1 'polypeptide(L)'
;MELMEYIKATEKDLEQIVTMVQETIQTIYPKYYPKEVVDFFCELHNKDNIFRDIKSGFVGVLKNEDEIIGTGCYKENHITRVYVKPAYQKQGYGSYIMQYLENEIGTSNEKVYLDASLPASHLYEKRGYKTVKHERWKVENGVILVYEVMEKRLAKCSTHICYDGKYFVARKNTENGEVDGNTLFAYHQNDNILWADYSGGEIIRGHLVGTVDENGELDFYYQHINEQKQIRIGVCHSVPLILENGKIQLSEKWQWLNGDKSKGTSIVVEK
;
A
#
# COMPACT_ATOMS: atom_id res chain seq x y z
N MET A 1 -5.78 -18.46 -0.02
CA MET A 1 -4.88 -17.31 -0.16
C MET A 1 -4.57 -16.87 1.26
N GLU A 2 -3.35 -17.15 1.70
CA GLU A 2 -2.93 -16.86 3.07
C GLU A 2 -2.95 -15.35 3.31
N LEU A 3 -3.44 -14.95 4.47
CA LEU A 3 -3.52 -13.54 4.87
C LEU A 3 -2.10 -13.03 5.13
N MET A 4 -1.55 -12.31 4.17
CA MET A 4 -0.34 -11.53 4.41
C MET A 4 -0.72 -10.26 5.15
N GLU A 5 -0.11 -10.03 6.29
CA GLU A 5 -0.38 -8.87 7.12
C GLU A 5 0.92 -8.06 7.32
N TYR A 6 0.80 -6.73 7.13
CA TYR A 6 1.89 -5.83 7.49
C TYR A 6 1.63 -5.30 8.91
N ILE A 7 2.48 -5.71 9.83
CA ILE A 7 2.34 -5.40 11.25
C ILE A 7 3.57 -4.68 11.79
N LYS A 8 3.40 -4.01 12.92
CA LYS A 8 4.50 -3.37 13.64
C LYS A 8 5.50 -4.43 14.12
N ALA A 9 6.78 -4.22 13.82
CA ALA A 9 7.85 -5.10 14.26
C ALA A 9 8.06 -5.03 15.78
N THR A 10 8.46 -6.14 16.36
CA THR A 10 8.85 -6.28 17.77
C THR A 10 10.31 -6.71 17.88
N GLU A 11 10.87 -6.66 19.08
CA GLU A 11 12.26 -7.14 19.31
C GLU A 11 12.45 -8.62 18.94
N LYS A 12 11.39 -9.43 18.96
CA LYS A 12 11.43 -10.85 18.55
C LYS A 12 11.68 -11.02 17.05
N ASP A 13 11.32 -10.03 16.26
CA ASP A 13 11.45 -10.04 14.81
C ASP A 13 12.86 -9.63 14.34
N LEU A 14 13.71 -9.09 15.27
CA LEU A 14 15.01 -8.50 14.95
C LEU A 14 15.91 -9.42 14.11
N GLU A 15 16.14 -10.66 14.55
CA GLU A 15 17.07 -11.58 13.87
C GLU A 15 16.59 -11.92 12.45
N GLN A 16 15.28 -12.13 12.27
CA GLN A 16 14.73 -12.40 10.94
C GLN A 16 14.82 -11.17 10.03
N ILE A 17 14.55 -9.96 10.55
CA ILE A 17 14.69 -8.71 9.78
C ILE A 17 16.14 -8.53 9.35
N VAL A 18 17.10 -8.65 10.27
CA VAL A 18 18.53 -8.51 9.97
C VAL A 18 18.96 -9.49 8.89
N THR A 19 18.65 -10.77 9.07
CA THR A 19 19.00 -11.82 8.11
C THR A 19 18.42 -11.53 6.72
N MET A 20 17.12 -11.21 6.63
CA MET A 20 16.44 -10.93 5.38
C MET A 20 17.00 -9.69 4.67
N VAL A 21 17.27 -8.61 5.42
CA VAL A 21 17.84 -7.37 4.86
C VAL A 21 19.25 -7.60 4.34
N GLN A 22 20.12 -8.24 5.13
CA GLN A 22 21.50 -8.55 4.74
C GLN A 22 21.56 -9.48 3.51
N GLU A 23 20.75 -10.55 3.51
CA GLU A 23 20.61 -11.45 2.35
C GLU A 23 20.18 -10.71 1.10
N THR A 24 19.21 -9.82 1.22
CA THR A 24 18.68 -9.03 0.09
C THR A 24 19.75 -8.10 -0.46
N ILE A 25 20.48 -7.38 0.40
CA ILE A 25 21.58 -6.49 0.00
C ILE A 25 22.65 -7.31 -0.73
N GLN A 26 23.13 -8.39 -0.13
CA GLN A 26 24.20 -9.22 -0.69
C GLN A 26 23.81 -9.93 -2.01
N THR A 27 22.53 -10.21 -2.22
CA THR A 27 22.03 -10.87 -3.44
C THR A 27 21.80 -9.89 -4.59
N ILE A 28 21.27 -8.70 -4.28
CA ILE A 28 20.78 -7.76 -5.30
C ILE A 28 21.81 -6.68 -5.62
N TYR A 29 22.42 -6.07 -4.59
CA TYR A 29 23.24 -4.86 -4.76
C TYR A 29 24.55 -5.07 -5.54
N PRO A 30 25.23 -6.23 -5.50
CA PRO A 30 26.42 -6.47 -6.33
C PRO A 30 26.18 -6.37 -7.84
N LYS A 31 24.93 -6.43 -8.28
CA LYS A 31 24.55 -6.23 -9.69
C LYS A 31 24.58 -4.76 -10.14
N TYR A 32 24.62 -3.85 -9.17
CA TYR A 32 24.49 -2.39 -9.40
C TYR A 32 25.66 -1.60 -8.82
N TYR A 33 26.34 -2.12 -7.80
CA TYR A 33 27.32 -1.41 -6.99
C TYR A 33 28.61 -2.19 -6.79
N PRO A 34 29.75 -1.50 -6.66
CA PRO A 34 30.99 -2.12 -6.20
C PRO A 34 30.90 -2.55 -4.74
N LYS A 35 31.84 -3.41 -4.35
CA LYS A 35 31.84 -4.06 -3.02
C LYS A 35 31.78 -3.05 -1.86
N GLU A 36 32.51 -1.96 -1.93
CA GLU A 36 32.57 -0.91 -0.89
C GLU A 36 31.19 -0.29 -0.62
N VAL A 37 30.37 -0.15 -1.66
CA VAL A 37 28.99 0.36 -1.54
C VAL A 37 28.06 -0.72 -0.97
N VAL A 38 28.26 -1.98 -1.36
CA VAL A 38 27.50 -3.10 -0.76
C VAL A 38 27.79 -3.22 0.73
N ASP A 39 29.07 -3.17 1.11
CA ASP A 39 29.52 -3.22 2.51
C ASP A 39 28.93 -2.03 3.32
N PHE A 40 28.91 -0.83 2.72
CA PHE A 40 28.29 0.35 3.32
C PHE A 40 26.79 0.11 3.62
N PHE A 41 26.03 -0.45 2.68
CA PHE A 41 24.62 -0.73 2.92
C PHE A 41 24.41 -1.84 3.96
N CYS A 42 25.30 -2.84 4.01
CA CYS A 42 25.27 -3.85 5.07
C CYS A 42 25.50 -3.22 6.44
N GLU A 43 26.45 -2.29 6.55
CA GLU A 43 26.73 -1.58 7.80
C GLU A 43 25.62 -0.60 8.18
N LEU A 44 25.06 0.13 7.21
CA LEU A 44 23.93 1.03 7.42
C LEU A 44 22.72 0.30 8.01
N HIS A 45 22.53 -0.96 7.61
CA HIS A 45 21.44 -1.82 8.08
C HIS A 45 21.96 -2.98 8.96
N ASN A 46 22.94 -2.69 9.82
CA ASN A 46 23.42 -3.64 10.80
C ASN A 46 22.38 -3.89 11.91
N LYS A 47 22.64 -4.89 12.74
CA LYS A 47 21.74 -5.32 13.81
C LYS A 47 21.42 -4.20 14.81
N ASP A 48 22.40 -3.40 15.20
CA ASP A 48 22.23 -2.33 16.18
C ASP A 48 21.36 -1.19 15.64
N ASN A 49 21.53 -0.85 14.36
CA ASN A 49 20.72 0.16 13.70
C ASN A 49 19.26 -0.30 13.56
N ILE A 50 19.02 -1.53 13.10
CA ILE A 50 17.69 -2.13 13.00
C ILE A 50 17.04 -2.23 14.38
N PHE A 51 17.77 -2.61 15.40
CA PHE A 51 17.24 -2.67 16.77
C PHE A 51 16.78 -1.30 17.28
N ARG A 52 17.60 -0.25 17.06
CA ARG A 52 17.19 1.13 17.41
C ARG A 52 15.92 1.58 16.68
N ASP A 53 15.81 1.26 15.40
CA ASP A 53 14.63 1.60 14.60
C ASP A 53 13.37 0.87 15.12
N ILE A 54 13.48 -0.42 15.48
CA ILE A 54 12.38 -1.17 16.10
C ILE A 54 11.94 -0.51 17.40
N LYS A 55 12.90 -0.15 18.27
CA LYS A 55 12.61 0.54 19.54
C LYS A 55 11.94 1.89 19.34
N SER A 56 12.25 2.59 18.28
CA SER A 56 11.59 3.85 17.91
C SER A 56 10.15 3.66 17.43
N GLY A 57 9.74 2.43 17.14
CA GLY A 57 8.37 2.08 16.80
C GLY A 57 7.95 2.33 15.36
N PHE A 58 8.90 2.63 14.47
CA PHE A 58 8.65 3.00 13.07
C PHE A 58 8.96 1.88 12.07
N VAL A 59 9.26 0.66 12.56
CA VAL A 59 9.53 -0.50 11.72
C VAL A 59 8.29 -1.38 11.62
N GLY A 60 7.93 -1.78 10.41
CA GLY A 60 6.93 -2.80 10.15
C GLY A 60 7.51 -3.99 9.38
N VAL A 61 6.83 -5.12 9.48
CA VAL A 61 7.16 -6.36 8.80
C VAL A 61 5.96 -6.92 8.06
N LEU A 62 6.21 -7.43 6.86
CA LEU A 62 5.26 -8.21 6.09
C LEU A 62 5.56 -9.69 6.37
N LYS A 63 4.57 -10.39 6.94
CA LYS A 63 4.67 -11.81 7.28
C LYS A 63 3.87 -12.67 6.31
N ASN A 64 4.46 -13.80 5.96
CA ASN A 64 3.79 -14.94 5.37
C ASN A 64 3.89 -16.08 6.38
N GLU A 65 2.81 -16.43 7.08
CA GLU A 65 2.84 -17.27 8.28
C GLU A 65 3.84 -16.72 9.31
N ASP A 66 4.86 -17.52 9.66
CA ASP A 66 5.92 -17.14 10.59
C ASP A 66 7.17 -16.53 9.91
N GLU A 67 7.21 -16.48 8.58
CA GLU A 67 8.34 -15.94 7.81
C GLU A 67 8.17 -14.45 7.53
N ILE A 68 9.19 -13.65 7.85
CA ILE A 68 9.28 -12.25 7.43
C ILE A 68 9.78 -12.21 5.98
N ILE A 69 8.92 -11.77 5.07
CA ILE A 69 9.20 -11.66 3.64
C ILE A 69 9.49 -10.23 3.18
N GLY A 70 9.20 -9.23 4.04
CA GLY A 70 9.50 -7.84 3.76
C GLY A 70 9.49 -6.99 5.02
N THR A 71 10.14 -5.82 4.94
CA THR A 71 10.16 -4.82 6.00
C THR A 71 10.15 -3.42 5.43
N GLY A 72 9.57 -2.49 6.18
CA GLY A 72 9.62 -1.05 5.92
C GLY A 72 9.95 -0.29 7.19
N CYS A 73 10.59 0.86 7.04
CA CYS A 73 10.89 1.77 8.14
C CYS A 73 10.76 3.21 7.68
N TYR A 74 10.22 4.05 8.54
CA TYR A 74 10.18 5.50 8.31
C TYR A 74 10.52 6.25 9.60
N LYS A 75 10.93 7.50 9.46
CA LYS A 75 11.12 8.43 10.56
C LYS A 75 10.57 9.78 10.13
N GLU A 76 9.59 10.29 10.89
CA GLU A 76 8.83 11.48 10.50
C GLU A 76 8.19 11.29 9.11
N ASN A 77 8.60 12.04 8.11
CA ASN A 77 8.13 11.90 6.73
C ASN A 77 9.16 11.28 5.77
N HIS A 78 10.22 10.65 6.30
CA HIS A 78 11.28 10.03 5.52
C HIS A 78 11.24 8.50 5.61
N ILE A 79 11.00 7.83 4.48
CA ILE A 79 11.11 6.38 4.37
C ILE A 79 12.59 6.02 4.28
N THR A 80 13.10 5.33 5.29
CA THR A 80 14.52 5.02 5.45
C THR A 80 14.91 3.62 5.02
N ARG A 81 13.92 2.72 4.91
CA ARG A 81 14.15 1.30 4.56
C ARG A 81 12.90 0.69 3.95
N VAL A 82 13.06 0.01 2.80
CA VAL A 82 12.07 -0.91 2.25
C VAL A 82 12.80 -2.08 1.60
N TYR A 83 12.64 -3.27 2.13
CA TYR A 83 13.21 -4.50 1.60
C TYR A 83 12.16 -5.60 1.48
N VAL A 84 12.26 -6.37 0.41
CA VAL A 84 11.48 -7.59 0.17
C VAL A 84 12.45 -8.70 -0.16
N LYS A 85 12.30 -9.84 0.50
CA LYS A 85 13.12 -11.04 0.30
C LYS A 85 13.21 -11.39 -1.19
N PRO A 86 14.41 -11.73 -1.74
CA PRO A 86 14.58 -11.90 -3.19
C PRO A 86 13.57 -12.85 -3.85
N ALA A 87 13.21 -13.97 -3.18
CA ALA A 87 12.24 -14.94 -3.67
C ALA A 87 10.81 -14.40 -3.82
N TYR A 88 10.49 -13.32 -3.11
CA TYR A 88 9.15 -12.69 -3.09
C TYR A 88 9.08 -11.37 -3.88
N GLN A 89 10.17 -10.96 -4.54
CA GLN A 89 10.18 -9.75 -5.35
C GLN A 89 9.33 -9.88 -6.62
N LYS A 90 8.94 -8.75 -7.21
CA LYS A 90 8.09 -8.63 -8.42
C LYS A 90 6.68 -9.21 -8.29
N GLN A 91 6.20 -9.43 -7.07
CA GLN A 91 4.86 -9.93 -6.74
C GLN A 91 3.97 -8.84 -6.09
N GLY A 92 4.39 -7.57 -6.10
CA GLY A 92 3.63 -6.45 -5.55
C GLY A 92 3.94 -6.11 -4.09
N TYR A 93 4.66 -6.95 -3.34
CA TYR A 93 4.88 -6.76 -1.90
C TYR A 93 5.62 -5.47 -1.54
N GLY A 94 6.59 -5.05 -2.34
CA GLY A 94 7.24 -3.76 -2.13
C GLY A 94 6.28 -2.58 -2.28
N SER A 95 5.35 -2.66 -3.24
CA SER A 95 4.29 -1.66 -3.40
C SER A 95 3.30 -1.66 -2.25
N TYR A 96 2.98 -2.83 -1.71
CA TYR A 96 2.12 -2.97 -0.54
C TYR A 96 2.74 -2.33 0.71
N ILE A 97 4.02 -2.61 0.99
CA ILE A 97 4.77 -1.98 2.09
C ILE A 97 4.81 -0.46 1.92
N MET A 98 5.14 0.02 0.73
CA MET A 98 5.18 1.45 0.44
C MET A 98 3.82 2.12 0.66
N GLN A 99 2.72 1.49 0.25
CA GLN A 99 1.37 2.03 0.48
C GLN A 99 1.08 2.20 1.97
N TYR A 100 1.44 1.19 2.77
CA TYR A 100 1.26 1.28 4.22
C TYR A 100 2.06 2.45 4.82
N LEU A 101 3.35 2.58 4.47
CA LEU A 101 4.21 3.66 4.96
C LEU A 101 3.72 5.04 4.53
N GLU A 102 3.30 5.19 3.27
CA GLU A 102 2.73 6.43 2.75
C GLU A 102 1.45 6.83 3.50
N ASN A 103 0.57 5.87 3.80
CA ASN A 103 -0.65 6.13 4.57
C ASN A 103 -0.33 6.58 6.01
N GLU A 104 0.57 5.88 6.71
CA GLU A 104 1.01 6.26 8.05
C GLU A 104 1.62 7.67 8.10
N ILE A 105 2.52 7.97 7.17
CA ILE A 105 3.15 9.29 7.06
C ILE A 105 2.10 10.35 6.71
N GLY A 106 1.14 10.02 5.83
CA GLY A 106 0.08 10.91 5.35
C GLY A 106 -0.87 11.40 6.43
N THR A 107 -0.98 10.67 7.57
CA THR A 107 -1.79 11.12 8.72
C THR A 107 -1.31 12.46 9.30
N SER A 108 -0.04 12.79 9.14
CA SER A 108 0.59 13.97 9.77
C SER A 108 1.41 14.83 8.80
N ASN A 109 1.63 14.38 7.56
CA ASN A 109 2.51 15.04 6.62
C ASN A 109 1.91 15.09 5.21
N GLU A 110 2.09 16.20 4.51
CA GLU A 110 1.63 16.38 3.12
C GLU A 110 2.60 15.77 2.09
N LYS A 111 3.81 15.42 2.51
CA LYS A 111 4.87 14.93 1.63
C LYS A 111 5.65 13.82 2.32
N VAL A 112 6.10 12.89 1.53
CA VAL A 112 7.02 11.83 1.90
C VAL A 112 8.29 11.92 1.07
N TYR A 113 9.43 11.61 1.71
CA TYR A 113 10.75 11.58 1.10
C TYR A 113 11.38 10.19 1.25
N LEU A 114 12.30 9.88 0.36
CA LEU A 114 13.17 8.71 0.46
C LEU A 114 14.47 8.93 -0.29
N ASP A 115 15.49 8.15 0.08
CA ASP A 115 16.77 8.06 -0.62
C ASP A 115 16.77 6.80 -1.48
N ALA A 116 16.61 7.00 -2.79
CA ALA A 116 16.46 5.90 -3.74
C ALA A 116 17.82 5.31 -4.12
N SER A 117 18.02 4.03 -3.85
CA SER A 117 19.12 3.25 -4.42
C SER A 117 18.83 2.90 -5.88
N LEU A 118 19.86 2.70 -6.71
CA LEU A 118 19.72 2.40 -8.14
C LEU A 118 18.75 1.23 -8.43
N PRO A 119 18.76 0.09 -7.69
CA PRO A 119 17.81 -0.98 -7.95
C PRO A 119 16.35 -0.62 -7.67
N ALA A 120 16.09 0.43 -6.90
CA ALA A 120 14.75 0.79 -6.44
C ALA A 120 14.17 2.05 -7.11
N SER A 121 14.97 2.93 -7.73
CA SER A 121 14.52 4.21 -8.31
C SER A 121 13.29 4.06 -9.19
N HIS A 122 13.31 3.11 -10.12
CA HIS A 122 12.20 2.89 -11.05
C HIS A 122 10.88 2.46 -10.37
N LEU A 123 10.95 1.77 -9.22
CA LEU A 123 9.77 1.46 -8.44
C LEU A 123 9.14 2.74 -7.90
N TYR A 124 9.95 3.64 -7.38
CA TYR A 124 9.48 4.90 -6.79
C TYR A 124 8.95 5.87 -7.86
N GLU A 125 9.60 5.97 -9.02
CA GLU A 125 9.08 6.74 -10.15
C GLU A 125 7.67 6.29 -10.57
N LYS A 126 7.46 4.96 -10.71
CA LYS A 126 6.14 4.39 -11.02
C LYS A 126 5.09 4.68 -9.96
N ARG A 127 5.49 4.92 -8.72
CA ARG A 127 4.60 5.32 -7.63
C ARG A 127 4.36 6.82 -7.53
N GLY A 128 4.89 7.62 -8.48
CA GLY A 128 4.71 9.06 -8.54
C GLY A 128 5.71 9.86 -7.73
N TYR A 129 6.78 9.25 -7.23
CA TYR A 129 7.91 9.99 -6.67
C TYR A 129 8.67 10.71 -7.76
N LYS A 130 9.19 11.89 -7.44
CA LYS A 130 10.01 12.71 -8.32
C LYS A 130 11.35 12.96 -7.67
N THR A 131 12.43 12.83 -8.42
CA THR A 131 13.77 13.19 -7.99
C THR A 131 13.85 14.70 -7.78
N VAL A 132 14.18 15.11 -6.56
CA VAL A 132 14.36 16.52 -6.19
C VAL A 132 15.82 16.89 -6.07
N LYS A 133 16.70 15.89 -5.82
CA LYS A 133 18.13 16.10 -5.65
C LYS A 133 18.90 14.82 -5.93
N HIS A 134 20.13 14.96 -6.46
CA HIS A 134 21.12 13.89 -6.47
C HIS A 134 22.15 14.17 -5.39
N GLU A 135 22.40 13.19 -4.56
CA GLU A 135 23.37 13.27 -3.47
C GLU A 135 24.56 12.33 -3.70
N ARG A 136 25.65 12.64 -3.03
CA ARG A 136 26.90 11.88 -3.11
C ARG A 136 27.38 11.56 -1.71
N TRP A 137 27.69 10.31 -1.47
CA TRP A 137 28.27 9.86 -0.22
C TRP A 137 29.60 9.18 -0.48
N LYS A 138 30.67 9.62 0.20
CA LYS A 138 31.95 8.98 0.09
C LYS A 138 32.00 7.80 1.05
N VAL A 139 32.10 6.60 0.50
CA VAL A 139 32.27 5.35 1.25
C VAL A 139 33.77 4.98 1.34
N GLU A 140 34.07 3.79 1.82
CA GLU A 140 35.45 3.32 1.95
C GLU A 140 36.23 3.39 0.63
N ASN A 141 37.57 3.43 0.73
CA ASN A 141 38.49 3.49 -0.40
C ASN A 141 38.26 4.65 -1.38
N GLY A 142 37.50 5.68 -0.96
CA GLY A 142 37.22 6.86 -1.79
C GLY A 142 36.15 6.63 -2.86
N VAL A 143 35.50 5.49 -2.86
CA VAL A 143 34.36 5.20 -3.75
C VAL A 143 33.20 6.13 -3.42
N ILE A 144 32.48 6.58 -4.42
CA ILE A 144 31.35 7.52 -4.28
C ILE A 144 30.06 6.77 -4.58
N LEU A 145 29.19 6.67 -3.56
CA LEU A 145 27.79 6.30 -3.74
C LEU A 145 27.01 7.54 -4.22
N VAL A 146 26.32 7.42 -5.34
CA VAL A 146 25.34 8.41 -5.80
C VAL A 146 23.96 7.85 -5.59
N TYR A 147 23.05 8.66 -5.06
CA TYR A 147 21.65 8.27 -4.86
C TYR A 147 20.72 9.46 -5.14
N GLU A 148 19.47 9.18 -5.35
CA GLU A 148 18.44 10.16 -5.61
C GLU A 148 17.62 10.42 -4.37
N VAL A 149 17.52 11.69 -3.96
CA VAL A 149 16.50 12.09 -2.99
C VAL A 149 15.21 12.30 -3.77
N MET A 150 14.20 11.54 -3.44
CA MET A 150 12.92 11.59 -4.13
C MET A 150 11.80 12.02 -3.17
N GLU A 151 10.84 12.80 -3.67
CA GLU A 151 9.66 13.20 -2.93
C GLU A 151 8.37 12.80 -3.65
N LYS A 152 7.32 12.58 -2.87
CA LYS A 152 5.95 12.43 -3.34
C LYS A 152 5.02 13.26 -2.45
N ARG A 153 4.08 13.98 -3.07
CA ARG A 153 2.94 14.52 -2.33
C ARG A 153 2.00 13.37 -1.98
N LEU A 154 1.63 13.30 -0.72
CA LEU A 154 0.62 12.36 -0.26
C LEU A 154 -0.77 12.94 -0.51
N ALA A 155 -1.73 12.07 -0.78
CA ALA A 155 -3.11 12.48 -0.88
C ALA A 155 -3.55 13.13 0.44
N LYS A 156 -4.19 14.29 0.37
CA LYS A 156 -4.87 14.85 1.53
C LYS A 156 -6.22 14.16 1.64
N CYS A 157 -6.43 13.50 2.76
CA CYS A 157 -7.77 13.14 3.15
C CYS A 157 -8.27 14.24 4.10
N SER A 158 -9.10 15.15 3.59
CA SER A 158 -9.73 16.20 4.39
C SER A 158 -10.90 15.67 5.24
N THR A 159 -11.21 14.39 5.09
CA THR A 159 -12.30 13.69 5.76
C THR A 159 -11.79 12.88 6.95
N HIS A 160 -12.64 12.65 7.95
CA HIS A 160 -12.30 11.84 9.14
C HIS A 160 -11.92 10.40 8.80
N ILE A 161 -12.33 9.90 7.61
CA ILE A 161 -12.02 8.56 7.12
C ILE A 161 -11.31 8.71 5.78
N CYS A 162 -10.12 8.09 5.65
CA CYS A 162 -9.37 8.04 4.40
C CYS A 162 -9.50 6.64 3.79
N TYR A 163 -9.90 6.59 2.52
CA TYR A 163 -10.06 5.36 1.73
C TYR A 163 -8.86 5.09 0.80
N ASP A 164 -7.92 6.03 0.69
CA ASP A 164 -6.80 5.86 -0.23
C ASP A 164 -5.93 4.66 0.11
N GLY A 165 -5.69 3.82 -0.91
CA GLY A 165 -4.90 2.60 -0.79
C GLY A 165 -5.57 1.45 -0.04
N LYS A 166 -6.85 1.58 0.33
CA LYS A 166 -7.58 0.52 1.04
C LYS A 166 -8.23 -0.47 0.08
N TYR A 167 -8.32 -1.70 0.54
CA TYR A 167 -8.95 -2.80 -0.18
C TYR A 167 -10.20 -3.27 0.54
N PHE A 168 -11.28 -3.46 -0.20
CA PHE A 168 -12.56 -3.93 0.36
C PHE A 168 -13.02 -5.20 -0.36
N VAL A 169 -13.77 -6.03 0.37
CA VAL A 169 -14.45 -7.23 -0.16
C VAL A 169 -15.89 -7.25 0.31
N ALA A 170 -16.80 -7.73 -0.54
CA ALA A 170 -18.19 -7.87 -0.13
C ALA A 170 -18.35 -8.99 0.90
N ARG A 171 -19.18 -8.74 1.92
CA ARG A 171 -19.58 -9.70 2.93
C ARG A 171 -21.03 -10.11 2.80
N LYS A 172 -21.87 -9.20 2.31
CA LYS A 172 -23.29 -9.41 2.10
C LYS A 172 -23.76 -8.60 0.91
N ASN A 173 -24.66 -9.14 0.12
CA ASN A 173 -25.35 -8.44 -0.95
C ASN A 173 -26.77 -8.99 -1.09
N THR A 174 -27.70 -8.20 -1.64
CA THR A 174 -29.02 -8.68 -2.04
C THR A 174 -28.89 -9.56 -3.30
N GLU A 175 -29.83 -10.49 -3.51
CA GLU A 175 -29.78 -11.52 -4.58
C GLU A 175 -29.68 -10.93 -6.00
N ASN A 176 -30.17 -9.70 -6.20
CA ASN A 176 -30.12 -8.99 -7.47
C ASN A 176 -28.82 -8.15 -7.68
N GLY A 177 -27.87 -8.27 -6.76
CA GLY A 177 -26.55 -7.64 -6.87
C GLY A 177 -25.50 -8.62 -7.38
N GLU A 178 -24.55 -8.15 -8.19
CA GLU A 178 -23.54 -8.97 -8.87
C GLU A 178 -22.21 -9.06 -8.07
N VAL A 179 -22.05 -8.29 -6.99
CA VAL A 179 -20.86 -8.28 -6.13
C VAL A 179 -20.96 -9.39 -5.08
N ASP A 180 -19.90 -10.15 -4.91
CA ASP A 180 -19.80 -11.22 -3.93
C ASP A 180 -18.49 -11.19 -3.11
N GLY A 181 -18.26 -12.19 -2.25
CA GLY A 181 -17.07 -12.29 -1.39
C GLY A 181 -15.75 -12.46 -2.14
N ASN A 182 -15.76 -12.72 -3.45
CA ASN A 182 -14.59 -12.81 -4.31
C ASN A 182 -14.31 -11.47 -5.03
N THR A 183 -15.25 -10.52 -4.99
CA THR A 183 -15.07 -9.20 -5.59
C THR A 183 -14.16 -8.35 -4.71
N LEU A 184 -13.00 -7.95 -5.26
CA LEU A 184 -12.03 -7.10 -4.60
C LEU A 184 -12.11 -5.69 -5.18
N PHE A 185 -12.23 -4.71 -4.30
CA PHE A 185 -12.21 -3.28 -4.62
C PHE A 185 -10.88 -2.68 -4.15
N ALA A 186 -10.19 -1.97 -5.04
CA ALA A 186 -9.00 -1.18 -4.72
C ALA A 186 -9.39 0.30 -4.73
N TYR A 187 -9.57 0.88 -3.54
CA TYR A 187 -10.01 2.26 -3.37
C TYR A 187 -8.84 3.23 -3.43
N HIS A 188 -9.11 4.38 -4.01
CA HIS A 188 -8.23 5.54 -4.07
C HIS A 188 -9.00 6.78 -3.68
N GLN A 189 -8.33 7.71 -2.99
CA GLN A 189 -8.91 8.98 -2.61
C GLN A 189 -7.89 10.11 -2.75
N ASN A 190 -8.34 11.24 -3.27
CA ASN A 190 -7.59 12.49 -3.25
C ASN A 190 -8.54 13.61 -2.84
N ASP A 191 -8.30 14.14 -1.63
CA ASP A 191 -9.21 15.07 -0.96
C ASP A 191 -10.60 14.45 -0.79
N ASN A 192 -11.64 15.02 -1.38
CA ASN A 192 -13.00 14.49 -1.35
C ASN A 192 -13.38 13.69 -2.62
N ILE A 193 -12.45 13.43 -3.53
CA ILE A 193 -12.69 12.62 -4.73
C ILE A 193 -12.27 11.19 -4.47
N LEU A 194 -13.20 10.26 -4.70
CA LEU A 194 -13.02 8.82 -4.54
C LEU A 194 -13.12 8.11 -5.88
N TRP A 195 -12.30 7.09 -6.10
CA TRP A 195 -12.47 6.12 -7.20
C TRP A 195 -11.96 4.75 -6.78
N ALA A 196 -12.43 3.70 -7.46
CA ALA A 196 -11.87 2.37 -7.28
C ALA A 196 -11.94 1.55 -8.57
N ASP A 197 -10.96 0.68 -8.75
CA ASP A 197 -11.05 -0.45 -9.67
C ASP A 197 -11.51 -1.69 -8.91
N TYR A 198 -12.37 -2.52 -9.54
CA TYR A 198 -12.81 -3.76 -8.90
C TYR A 198 -13.03 -4.89 -9.88
N SER A 199 -12.83 -6.11 -9.42
CA SER A 199 -13.02 -7.34 -10.19
C SER A 199 -13.16 -8.56 -9.27
N GLY A 200 -13.56 -9.69 -9.86
CA GLY A 200 -13.73 -10.97 -9.16
C GLY A 200 -15.20 -11.36 -8.97
N GLY A 201 -15.45 -12.64 -8.67
CA GLY A 201 -16.78 -13.19 -8.76
C GLY A 201 -17.28 -13.14 -10.21
N GLU A 202 -18.51 -12.73 -10.42
CA GLU A 202 -19.09 -12.55 -11.76
C GLU A 202 -18.61 -11.29 -12.51
N ILE A 203 -17.78 -10.47 -11.89
CA ILE A 203 -17.32 -9.20 -12.45
C ILE A 203 -15.94 -9.35 -13.10
N ILE A 204 -15.88 -9.17 -14.42
CA ILE A 204 -14.62 -9.20 -15.18
C ILE A 204 -13.80 -7.96 -14.84
N ARG A 205 -14.40 -6.77 -14.91
CA ARG A 205 -13.78 -5.49 -14.60
C ARG A 205 -14.83 -4.44 -14.32
N GLY A 206 -14.62 -3.70 -13.24
CA GLY A 206 -15.45 -2.57 -12.84
C GLY A 206 -14.65 -1.37 -12.41
N HIS A 207 -15.29 -0.22 -12.42
CA HIS A 207 -14.74 1.05 -11.97
C HIS A 207 -15.85 1.85 -11.31
N LEU A 208 -15.52 2.56 -10.24
CA LEU A 208 -16.39 3.53 -9.60
C LEU A 208 -15.68 4.88 -9.45
N VAL A 209 -16.46 5.94 -9.41
CA VAL A 209 -15.99 7.31 -9.14
C VAL A 209 -17.07 8.07 -8.39
N GLY A 210 -16.66 8.86 -7.41
CA GLY A 210 -17.59 9.61 -6.58
C GLY A 210 -16.91 10.56 -5.61
N THR A 211 -17.60 10.90 -4.56
CA THR A 211 -17.15 11.83 -3.53
C THR A 211 -17.26 11.24 -2.13
N VAL A 212 -16.43 11.75 -1.24
CA VAL A 212 -16.45 11.49 0.20
C VAL A 212 -16.87 12.78 0.89
N ASP A 213 -17.84 12.73 1.77
CA ASP A 213 -18.24 13.87 2.60
C ASP A 213 -17.40 14.00 3.88
N GLU A 214 -17.70 15.02 4.69
CA GLU A 214 -17.01 15.28 5.97
C GLU A 214 -17.18 14.17 7.02
N ASN A 215 -18.25 13.37 6.92
CA ASN A 215 -18.52 12.23 7.80
C ASN A 215 -17.86 10.93 7.31
N GLY A 216 -17.27 10.97 6.11
CA GLY A 216 -16.72 9.80 5.42
C GLY A 216 -17.76 8.99 4.65
N GLU A 217 -18.98 9.50 4.46
CA GLU A 217 -19.99 8.86 3.64
C GLU A 217 -19.65 9.02 2.16
N LEU A 218 -19.97 8.00 1.35
CA LEU A 218 -19.60 7.93 -0.06
C LEU A 218 -20.85 8.02 -0.93
N ASP A 219 -20.79 8.90 -1.94
CA ASP A 219 -21.73 8.94 -3.04
C ASP A 219 -20.99 8.72 -4.35
N PHE A 220 -21.29 7.62 -5.07
CA PHE A 220 -20.56 7.28 -6.27
C PHE A 220 -21.41 6.64 -7.36
N TYR A 221 -20.94 6.80 -8.60
CA TYR A 221 -21.39 6.05 -9.77
C TYR A 221 -20.44 4.88 -10.00
N TYR A 222 -20.99 3.74 -10.40
CA TYR A 222 -20.19 2.56 -10.73
C TYR A 222 -20.62 1.92 -12.03
N GLN A 223 -19.69 1.27 -12.71
CA GLN A 223 -19.96 0.47 -13.89
C GLN A 223 -19.02 -0.74 -13.94
N HIS A 224 -19.51 -1.84 -14.51
CA HIS A 224 -18.68 -3.02 -14.76
C HIS A 224 -19.17 -3.84 -15.96
N ILE A 225 -18.29 -4.73 -16.40
CA ILE A 225 -18.62 -5.80 -17.35
C ILE A 225 -18.62 -7.11 -16.58
N ASN A 226 -19.75 -7.84 -16.66
CA ASN A 226 -19.91 -9.15 -16.04
C ASN A 226 -19.48 -10.29 -16.97
N GLU A 227 -19.49 -11.55 -16.48
CA GLU A 227 -19.12 -12.74 -17.27
C GLU A 227 -20.00 -12.94 -18.49
N GLN A 228 -21.25 -12.48 -18.47
CA GLN A 228 -22.18 -12.49 -19.59
C GLN A 228 -21.90 -11.39 -20.62
N LYS A 229 -20.78 -10.62 -20.45
CA LYS A 229 -20.40 -9.49 -21.31
C LYS A 229 -21.41 -8.31 -21.30
N GLN A 230 -22.23 -8.23 -20.28
CA GLN A 230 -23.17 -7.12 -20.10
C GLN A 230 -22.49 -5.97 -19.38
N ILE A 231 -22.78 -4.74 -19.80
CA ILE A 231 -22.38 -3.53 -19.08
C ILE A 231 -23.48 -3.20 -18.08
N ARG A 232 -23.10 -3.16 -16.80
CA ARG A 232 -23.98 -2.74 -15.70
C ARG A 232 -23.50 -1.38 -15.21
N ILE A 233 -24.49 -0.49 -14.93
CA ILE A 233 -24.22 0.87 -14.45
C ILE A 233 -25.16 1.13 -13.28
N GLY A 234 -24.63 1.73 -12.21
CA GLY A 234 -25.42 2.04 -11.03
C GLY A 234 -24.89 3.24 -10.25
N VAL A 235 -25.67 3.58 -9.22
CA VAL A 235 -25.30 4.56 -8.19
C VAL A 235 -25.33 3.89 -6.84
N CYS A 236 -24.50 4.36 -5.93
CA CYS A 236 -24.40 3.83 -4.58
C CYS A 236 -24.17 4.97 -3.58
N HIS A 237 -24.83 4.86 -2.44
CA HIS A 237 -24.55 5.62 -1.24
C HIS A 237 -24.07 4.66 -0.17
N SER A 238 -22.92 4.96 0.46
CA SER A 238 -22.25 4.10 1.45
C SER A 238 -21.99 4.85 2.75
N VAL A 239 -22.40 4.25 3.86
CA VAL A 239 -22.19 4.78 5.21
C VAL A 239 -21.11 3.96 5.93
N PRO A 240 -20.01 4.58 6.38
CA PRO A 240 -18.93 3.89 7.06
C PRO A 240 -19.23 3.59 8.52
N LEU A 241 -18.67 2.49 9.02
CA LEU A 241 -18.57 2.13 10.41
C LEU A 241 -17.15 1.65 10.70
N ILE A 242 -16.48 2.27 11.66
CA ILE A 242 -15.19 1.80 12.16
C ILE A 242 -15.43 0.65 13.13
N LEU A 243 -14.90 -0.53 12.80
CA LEU A 243 -14.99 -1.72 13.62
C LEU A 243 -14.00 -1.67 14.79
N GLU A 244 -14.17 -2.52 15.79
CA GLU A 244 -13.30 -2.60 16.98
C GLU A 244 -11.81 -2.85 16.64
N ASN A 245 -11.54 -3.53 15.52
CA ASN A 245 -10.20 -3.79 15.02
C ASN A 245 -9.61 -2.64 14.16
N GLY A 246 -10.30 -1.49 14.09
CA GLY A 246 -9.90 -0.33 13.32
C GLY A 246 -10.21 -0.41 11.82
N LYS A 247 -10.71 -1.52 11.30
CA LYS A 247 -11.09 -1.68 9.89
C LYS A 247 -12.43 -0.99 9.61
N ILE A 248 -12.63 -0.61 8.36
CA ILE A 248 -13.85 0.07 7.90
C ILE A 248 -14.83 -0.97 7.36
N GLN A 249 -16.08 -0.87 7.79
CA GLN A 249 -17.22 -1.51 7.14
C GLN A 249 -18.05 -0.44 6.45
N LEU A 250 -18.46 -0.67 5.20
CA LEU A 250 -19.38 0.18 4.45
C LEU A 250 -20.72 -0.52 4.33
N SER A 251 -21.77 0.17 4.76
CA SER A 251 -23.16 -0.23 4.56
C SER A 251 -23.72 0.53 3.37
N GLU A 252 -24.03 -0.19 2.31
CA GLU A 252 -24.32 0.37 0.99
C GLU A 252 -25.79 0.24 0.63
N LYS A 253 -26.31 1.30 -0.02
CA LYS A 253 -27.60 1.32 -0.73
C LYS A 253 -27.31 1.65 -2.18
N TRP A 254 -27.60 0.72 -3.07
CA TRP A 254 -27.31 0.89 -4.49
C TRP A 254 -28.55 0.75 -5.38
N GLN A 255 -28.46 1.29 -6.58
CA GLN A 255 -29.50 1.19 -7.61
C GLN A 255 -28.85 1.02 -8.99
N TRP A 256 -29.34 0.04 -9.76
CA TRP A 256 -29.02 -0.08 -11.17
C TRP A 256 -29.66 1.08 -11.96
N LEU A 257 -28.91 1.68 -12.87
CA LEU A 257 -29.39 2.72 -13.78
C LEU A 257 -29.79 2.16 -15.13
N ASN A 258 -29.35 0.96 -15.47
CA ASN A 258 -29.74 0.21 -16.67
C ASN A 258 -30.36 -1.14 -16.29
N GLY A 259 -30.80 -1.89 -17.31
CA GLY A 259 -31.50 -3.16 -17.08
C GLY A 259 -32.84 -2.97 -16.37
N ASP A 260 -33.08 -3.73 -15.32
CA ASP A 260 -34.33 -3.71 -14.53
C ASP A 260 -34.46 -2.52 -13.57
N LYS A 261 -33.41 -1.72 -13.42
CA LYS A 261 -33.36 -0.57 -12.51
C LYS A 261 -33.67 -0.90 -11.04
N SER A 262 -33.46 -2.13 -10.65
CA SER A 262 -33.70 -2.60 -9.28
C SER A 262 -32.73 -1.94 -8.29
N LYS A 263 -33.09 -2.01 -7.01
CA LYS A 263 -32.33 -1.49 -5.89
C LYS A 263 -31.92 -2.64 -4.96
N GLY A 264 -30.87 -2.42 -4.22
CA GLY A 264 -30.43 -3.38 -3.24
C GLY A 264 -29.54 -2.75 -2.16
N THR A 265 -29.05 -3.61 -1.29
CA THR A 265 -28.11 -3.24 -0.23
C THR A 265 -26.94 -4.21 -0.23
N SER A 266 -25.78 -3.74 0.16
CA SER A 266 -24.59 -4.55 0.37
C SER A 266 -23.84 -4.13 1.62
N ILE A 267 -22.98 -5.01 2.09
CA ILE A 267 -21.97 -4.71 3.11
C ILE A 267 -20.64 -5.10 2.54
N VAL A 268 -19.71 -4.14 2.46
CA VAL A 268 -18.32 -4.38 2.11
C VAL A 268 -17.43 -4.06 3.31
N VAL A 269 -16.35 -4.82 3.49
CA VAL A 269 -15.47 -4.70 4.65
C VAL A 269 -14.03 -4.59 4.18
N GLU A 270 -13.28 -3.73 4.82
CA GLU A 270 -11.84 -3.58 4.61
C GLU A 270 -11.14 -4.92 4.86
N LYS A 271 -10.24 -5.28 3.92
CA LYS A 271 -9.56 -6.57 3.89
C LYS A 271 -8.36 -6.61 4.83
#